data_db8ef4e8095113cd7f2ced8788a65254
#
_entry.id   db8ef4e8095113cd7f2ced8788a65254
#
_cell.length_a   1.000
_cell.length_b   1.000
_cell.length_c   1.000
_cell.angle_alpha   90.00
_cell.angle_beta   90.00
_cell.angle_gamma   90.00
#
_symmetry.space_group_name_H-M   'P 1'
#
loop_
_entity.id
_entity.type
_entity.pdbx_description
1 polymer ?
#
loop_
_entity_poly.entity_id
_entity_poly.type
_entity_poly.pdbx_seq_one_letter_code
_entity_poly.pdbx_strand_id
1 'polypeptide(L)'
;MDPVLMCRLSKPLLFLAAFIWGTSFFIMKNTLDAVPVLWLLTFRFTTGAVLVGLLCGRKWRTRFTPDYVWRGAVLGSLLFAAYAVQTFGLVGTTPSKNAFLTATYCVLVPFLHWAVSRQRPDRFHLLAAFLCITGVGLVSLNGSLTITWGDLLSLGSALFYALHIVAVNKLSDRRDIYLLTSLQFAFTALLA
;
A
#
# COMPACT_ATOMS: atom_id res chain seq x y z
N MET A 1 -3.76 24.86 11.73
CA MET A 1 -3.02 23.97 12.64
C MET A 1 -1.56 24.37 12.59
N ASP A 2 -0.93 24.56 13.73
CA ASP A 2 0.43 25.10 13.84
C ASP A 2 1.43 24.15 13.13
N PRO A 3 2.28 24.63 12.16
CA PRO A 3 3.23 23.81 11.44
C PRO A 3 4.22 23.05 12.35
N VAL A 4 4.58 23.69 13.49
CA VAL A 4 5.49 23.10 14.48
C VAL A 4 4.81 21.90 15.21
N LEU A 5 3.53 22.02 15.52
CA LEU A 5 2.76 20.94 16.15
C LEU A 5 2.57 19.77 15.18
N MET A 6 2.31 20.05 13.90
CA MET A 6 2.21 19.01 12.87
C MET A 6 3.54 18.25 12.70
N CYS A 7 4.67 18.95 12.71
CA CYS A 7 5.98 18.31 12.60
C CYS A 7 6.31 17.44 13.84
N ARG A 8 5.89 17.86 15.03
CA ARG A 8 6.06 17.08 16.27
C ARG A 8 5.16 15.85 16.33
N LEU A 9 3.93 15.95 15.83
CA LEU A 9 2.98 14.85 15.82
C LEU A 9 3.21 13.86 14.67
N SER A 10 3.89 14.25 13.59
CA SER A 10 4.10 13.37 12.43
C SER A 10 4.85 12.08 12.77
N LYS A 11 5.90 12.16 13.59
CA LYS A 11 6.69 10.98 13.98
C LYS A 11 5.89 9.96 14.80
N PRO A 12 5.22 10.33 15.92
CA PRO A 12 4.39 9.38 16.65
C PRO A 12 3.20 8.85 15.86
N LEU A 13 2.60 9.67 14.98
CA LEU A 13 1.52 9.21 14.11
C LEU A 13 2.01 8.20 13.06
N LEU A 14 3.20 8.40 12.49
CA LEU A 14 3.81 7.43 11.58
C LEU A 14 4.14 6.11 12.29
N PHE A 15 4.65 6.18 13.52
CA PHE A 15 4.91 4.99 14.34
C PHE A 15 3.61 4.24 14.63
N LEU A 16 2.55 4.95 15.05
CA LEU A 16 1.23 4.36 15.27
C LEU A 16 0.66 3.72 14.01
N ALA A 17 0.77 4.39 12.87
CA ALA A 17 0.33 3.85 11.59
C ALA A 17 1.10 2.56 11.21
N ALA A 18 2.42 2.54 11.41
CA ALA A 18 3.24 1.36 11.15
C ALA A 18 2.87 0.20 12.10
N PHE A 19 2.60 0.49 13.37
CA PHE A 19 2.15 -0.50 14.35
C PHE A 19 0.79 -1.11 13.97
N ILE A 20 -0.20 -0.26 13.65
CA ILE A 20 -1.51 -0.70 13.19
C ILE A 20 -1.38 -1.53 11.91
N TRP A 21 -0.55 -1.10 10.99
CA TRP A 21 -0.34 -1.81 9.72
C TRP A 21 0.32 -3.17 9.94
N GLY A 22 1.35 -3.24 10.80
CA GLY A 22 2.02 -4.50 11.14
C GLY A 22 1.08 -5.50 11.80
N THR A 23 0.27 -5.07 12.77
CA THR A 23 -0.72 -5.94 13.44
C THR A 23 -1.83 -6.40 12.50
N SER A 24 -2.16 -5.61 11.46
CA SER A 24 -3.20 -5.96 10.50
C SER A 24 -2.91 -7.27 9.74
N PHE A 25 -1.64 -7.63 9.51
CA PHE A 25 -1.28 -8.88 8.85
C PHE A 25 -1.71 -10.12 9.66
N PHE A 26 -1.56 -10.08 10.98
CA PHE A 26 -1.99 -11.17 11.86
C PHE A 26 -3.52 -11.27 11.92
N ILE A 27 -4.20 -10.13 12.05
CA ILE A 27 -5.66 -10.08 12.05
C ILE A 27 -6.21 -10.61 10.72
N MET A 28 -5.63 -10.16 9.60
CA MET A 28 -6.04 -10.63 8.26
C MET A 28 -5.82 -12.13 8.12
N LYS A 29 -4.67 -12.68 8.54
CA LYS A 29 -4.40 -14.12 8.43
C LYS A 29 -5.47 -14.93 9.14
N ASN A 30 -5.79 -14.57 10.39
CA ASN A 30 -6.82 -15.26 11.17
C ASN A 30 -8.23 -15.09 10.57
N THR A 31 -8.52 -13.94 9.96
CA THR A 31 -9.82 -13.70 9.33
C THR A 31 -9.99 -14.50 8.04
N LEU A 32 -8.91 -14.75 7.31
CA LEU A 32 -8.91 -15.50 6.05
C LEU A 32 -9.29 -16.99 6.22
N ASP A 33 -9.23 -17.50 7.45
CA ASP A 33 -9.71 -18.86 7.75
C ASP A 33 -11.25 -18.95 7.70
N ALA A 34 -11.98 -17.84 7.86
CA ALA A 34 -13.43 -17.78 7.89
C ALA A 34 -14.05 -16.96 6.74
N VAL A 35 -13.29 -16.03 6.14
CA VAL A 35 -13.81 -15.07 5.15
C VAL A 35 -12.99 -15.12 3.87
N PRO A 36 -13.61 -15.25 2.69
CA PRO A 36 -12.90 -15.19 1.41
C PRO A 36 -12.14 -13.88 1.20
N VAL A 37 -11.01 -13.97 0.50
CA VAL A 37 -10.08 -12.84 0.26
C VAL A 37 -10.80 -11.60 -0.27
N LEU A 38 -11.61 -11.75 -1.31
CA LEU A 38 -12.27 -10.61 -1.97
C LEU A 38 -13.31 -9.95 -1.05
N TRP A 39 -14.07 -10.72 -0.28
CA TRP A 39 -15.02 -10.18 0.70
C TRP A 39 -14.31 -9.35 1.77
N LEU A 40 -13.18 -9.82 2.26
CA LEU A 40 -12.37 -9.09 3.25
C LEU A 40 -11.88 -7.75 2.67
N LEU A 41 -11.41 -7.75 1.42
CA LEU A 41 -10.96 -6.54 0.73
C LEU A 41 -12.12 -5.58 0.46
N THR A 42 -13.25 -6.07 -0.05
CA THR A 42 -14.45 -5.25 -0.28
C THR A 42 -14.88 -4.54 1.00
N PHE A 43 -15.02 -5.28 2.11
CA PHE A 43 -15.40 -4.69 3.39
C PHE A 43 -14.42 -3.62 3.85
N ARG A 44 -13.11 -3.92 3.80
CA ARG A 44 -12.04 -3.02 4.24
C ARG A 44 -12.03 -1.72 3.44
N PHE A 45 -12.08 -1.81 2.11
CA PHE A 45 -12.00 -0.65 1.23
C PHE A 45 -13.30 0.13 1.16
N THR A 46 -14.45 -0.53 1.26
CA THR A 46 -15.75 0.16 1.39
C THR A 46 -15.79 1.00 2.68
N THR A 47 -15.41 0.40 3.80
CA THR A 47 -15.35 1.11 5.08
C THR A 47 -14.39 2.30 4.99
N GLY A 48 -13.19 2.09 4.42
CA GLY A 48 -12.23 3.17 4.21
C GLY A 48 -12.74 4.28 3.28
N ALA A 49 -13.39 3.92 2.17
CA ALA A 49 -13.97 4.88 1.23
C ALA A 49 -15.05 5.74 1.89
N VAL A 50 -15.94 5.12 2.66
CA VAL A 50 -17.01 5.83 3.39
C VAL A 50 -16.41 6.76 4.45
N LEU A 51 -15.52 6.27 5.30
CA LEU A 51 -14.91 7.10 6.36
C LEU A 51 -14.15 8.30 5.80
N VAL A 52 -13.28 8.09 4.81
CA VAL A 52 -12.56 9.19 4.18
C VAL A 52 -13.49 10.09 3.38
N GLY A 53 -14.51 9.53 2.73
CA GLY A 53 -15.54 10.28 2.02
C GLY A 53 -16.34 11.23 2.93
N LEU A 54 -16.69 10.78 4.12
CA LEU A 54 -17.35 11.60 5.13
C LEU A 54 -16.45 12.76 5.60
N LEU A 55 -15.16 12.52 5.76
CA LEU A 55 -14.17 13.57 6.10
C LEU A 55 -14.05 14.62 4.99
N CYS A 56 -14.34 14.28 3.74
CA CYS A 56 -14.35 15.23 2.64
C CYS A 56 -15.49 16.27 2.73
N GLY A 57 -16.65 15.88 3.27
CA GLY A 57 -17.77 16.78 3.51
C GLY A 57 -18.09 17.72 2.33
N ARG A 58 -18.03 19.03 2.57
CA ARG A 58 -18.29 20.07 1.53
C ARG A 58 -17.31 20.06 0.36
N LYS A 59 -16.12 19.45 0.49
CA LYS A 59 -15.12 19.39 -0.58
C LYS A 59 -15.63 18.66 -1.82
N TRP A 60 -16.52 17.67 -1.65
CA TRP A 60 -17.20 16.99 -2.76
C TRP A 60 -17.90 17.96 -3.71
N ARG A 61 -18.54 19.01 -3.17
CA ARG A 61 -19.25 20.01 -3.99
C ARG A 61 -18.33 21.08 -4.55
N THR A 62 -17.23 21.42 -3.84
CA THR A 62 -16.41 22.60 -4.15
C THR A 62 -15.15 22.28 -4.94
N ARG A 63 -14.61 21.06 -4.82
CA ARG A 63 -13.32 20.69 -5.41
C ARG A 63 -13.38 19.47 -6.34
N PHE A 64 -14.49 18.75 -6.35
CA PHE A 64 -14.65 17.59 -7.21
C PHE A 64 -14.71 18.01 -8.69
N THR A 65 -13.91 17.33 -9.52
CA THR A 65 -13.93 17.45 -10.98
C THR A 65 -13.92 16.06 -11.59
N PRO A 66 -14.44 15.87 -12.83
CA PRO A 66 -14.40 14.56 -13.50
C PRO A 66 -12.99 13.94 -13.60
N ASP A 67 -11.96 14.78 -13.58
CA ASP A 67 -10.55 14.34 -13.57
C ASP A 67 -10.20 13.47 -12.34
N TYR A 68 -10.87 13.66 -11.20
CA TYR A 68 -10.68 12.80 -10.04
C TYR A 68 -11.14 11.36 -10.27
N VAL A 69 -12.15 11.15 -11.13
CA VAL A 69 -12.74 9.82 -11.37
C VAL A 69 -11.73 8.91 -12.06
N TRP A 70 -11.13 9.36 -13.17
CA TRP A 70 -10.15 8.52 -13.87
C TRP A 70 -8.87 8.30 -13.05
N ARG A 71 -8.40 9.34 -12.32
CA ARG A 71 -7.25 9.20 -11.40
C ARG A 71 -7.56 8.21 -10.29
N GLY A 72 -8.73 8.34 -9.67
CA GLY A 72 -9.22 7.40 -8.66
C GLY A 72 -9.34 5.98 -9.21
N ALA A 73 -9.82 5.81 -10.45
CA ALA A 73 -9.92 4.51 -11.09
C ALA A 73 -8.54 3.87 -11.33
N VAL A 74 -7.58 4.62 -11.88
CA VAL A 74 -6.21 4.11 -12.09
C VAL A 74 -5.54 3.75 -10.77
N LEU A 75 -5.60 4.64 -9.77
CA LEU A 75 -5.00 4.38 -8.47
C LEU A 75 -5.71 3.22 -7.74
N GLY A 76 -7.04 3.16 -7.82
CA GLY A 76 -7.83 2.09 -7.23
C GLY A 76 -7.55 0.73 -7.86
N SER A 77 -7.37 0.67 -9.17
CA SER A 77 -7.02 -0.57 -9.87
C SER A 77 -5.64 -1.08 -9.49
N LEU A 78 -4.64 -0.20 -9.40
CA LEU A 78 -3.29 -0.57 -8.93
C LEU A 78 -3.31 -1.01 -7.47
N LEU A 79 -4.07 -0.32 -6.63
CA LEU A 79 -4.22 -0.65 -5.22
C LEU A 79 -4.94 -1.99 -5.05
N PHE A 80 -6.00 -2.24 -5.81
CA PHE A 80 -6.68 -3.54 -5.84
C PHE A 80 -5.72 -4.66 -6.21
N ALA A 81 -4.96 -4.52 -7.32
CA ALA A 81 -4.00 -5.52 -7.75
C ALA A 81 -2.95 -5.80 -6.67
N ALA A 82 -2.42 -4.73 -6.04
CA ALA A 82 -1.45 -4.86 -4.95
C ALA A 82 -2.02 -5.65 -3.76
N TYR A 83 -3.19 -5.26 -3.26
CA TYR A 83 -3.82 -5.92 -2.11
C TYR A 83 -4.36 -7.31 -2.42
N ALA A 84 -4.94 -7.53 -3.59
CA ALA A 84 -5.44 -8.84 -3.98
C ALA A 84 -4.28 -9.85 -4.04
N VAL A 85 -3.22 -9.54 -4.79
CA VAL A 85 -2.04 -10.41 -4.91
C VAL A 85 -1.38 -10.64 -3.55
N GLN A 86 -1.24 -9.59 -2.71
CA GLN A 86 -0.70 -9.71 -1.36
C GLN A 86 -1.54 -10.62 -0.46
N THR A 87 -2.87 -10.44 -0.48
CA THR A 87 -3.77 -11.18 0.41
C THR A 87 -3.90 -12.64 -0.02
N PHE A 88 -3.93 -12.92 -1.33
CA PHE A 88 -3.80 -14.30 -1.84
C PHE A 88 -2.46 -14.91 -1.45
N GLY A 89 -1.37 -14.13 -1.51
CA GLY A 89 -0.07 -14.56 -1.00
C GLY A 89 -0.10 -14.90 0.48
N LEU A 90 -0.80 -14.10 1.30
CA LEU A 90 -0.92 -14.31 2.75
C LEU A 90 -1.62 -15.64 3.09
N VAL A 91 -2.54 -16.12 2.27
CA VAL A 91 -3.16 -17.45 2.46
C VAL A 91 -2.10 -18.55 2.48
N GLY A 92 -1.12 -18.49 1.59
CA GLY A 92 -0.08 -19.52 1.38
C GLY A 92 1.23 -19.30 2.13
N THR A 93 1.34 -18.26 3.00
CA THR A 93 2.55 -17.94 3.75
C THR A 93 2.26 -17.44 5.16
N THR A 94 3.30 -17.13 5.93
CA THR A 94 3.14 -16.54 7.27
C THR A 94 2.98 -15.01 7.20
N PRO A 95 2.30 -14.38 8.19
CA PRO A 95 2.18 -12.92 8.26
C PRO A 95 3.52 -12.19 8.19
N SER A 96 4.52 -12.69 8.90
CA SER A 96 5.86 -12.10 8.91
C SER A 96 6.54 -12.16 7.55
N LYS A 97 6.54 -13.33 6.88
CA LYS A 97 7.09 -13.48 5.54
C LYS A 97 6.36 -12.59 4.53
N ASN A 98 5.03 -12.60 4.54
CA ASN A 98 4.23 -11.75 3.65
C ASN A 98 4.55 -10.27 3.82
N ALA A 99 4.63 -9.79 5.07
CA ALA A 99 4.96 -8.39 5.36
C ALA A 99 6.36 -8.01 4.84
N PHE A 100 7.38 -8.85 5.10
CA PHE A 100 8.75 -8.60 4.66
C PHE A 100 8.91 -8.67 3.14
N LEU A 101 8.31 -9.67 2.49
CA LEU A 101 8.35 -9.80 1.04
C LEU A 101 7.65 -8.64 0.36
N THR A 102 6.49 -8.22 0.88
CA THR A 102 5.80 -7.03 0.38
C THR A 102 6.66 -5.77 0.55
N ALA A 103 7.36 -5.61 1.69
CA ALA A 103 8.20 -4.44 1.96
C ALA A 103 9.34 -4.24 0.94
N THR A 104 9.64 -5.22 0.09
CA THR A 104 10.58 -5.04 -1.03
C THR A 104 10.12 -3.96 -2.03
N TYR A 105 8.85 -3.50 -1.97
CA TYR A 105 8.45 -2.32 -2.73
C TYR A 105 9.31 -1.09 -2.41
N CYS A 106 9.85 -0.98 -1.19
CA CYS A 106 10.78 0.10 -0.82
C CYS A 106 12.05 0.13 -1.69
N VAL A 107 12.47 -1.05 -2.17
CA VAL A 107 13.58 -1.18 -3.13
C VAL A 107 13.13 -0.79 -4.53
N LEU A 108 11.94 -1.22 -4.95
CA LEU A 108 11.44 -1.01 -6.30
C LEU A 108 11.06 0.44 -6.59
N VAL A 109 10.51 1.16 -5.59
CA VAL A 109 10.01 2.54 -5.75
C VAL A 109 11.07 3.49 -6.29
N PRO A 110 12.31 3.59 -5.77
CA PRO A 110 13.33 4.50 -6.30
C PRO A 110 13.68 4.20 -7.77
N PHE A 111 13.74 2.91 -8.16
CA PHE A 111 14.06 2.52 -9.54
C PHE A 111 12.92 2.82 -10.50
N LEU A 112 11.67 2.53 -10.10
CA LEU A 112 10.50 2.88 -10.91
C LEU A 112 10.33 4.40 -11.01
N HIS A 113 10.56 5.13 -9.91
CA HIS A 113 10.57 6.59 -9.94
C HIS A 113 11.64 7.14 -10.88
N TRP A 114 12.83 6.56 -10.88
CA TRP A 114 13.88 6.91 -11.83
C TRP A 114 13.46 6.66 -13.28
N ALA A 115 12.90 5.50 -13.58
CA ALA A 115 12.43 5.18 -14.93
C ALA A 115 11.38 6.18 -15.45
N VAL A 116 10.52 6.67 -14.55
CA VAL A 116 9.43 7.59 -14.87
C VAL A 116 9.85 9.06 -14.87
N SER A 117 10.65 9.47 -13.87
CA SER A 117 11.04 10.88 -13.64
C SER A 117 12.45 11.21 -14.15
N ARG A 118 13.20 10.19 -14.60
CA ARG A 118 14.61 10.27 -15.03
C ARG A 118 15.58 10.84 -13.96
N GLN A 119 15.14 10.92 -12.71
CA GLN A 119 15.98 11.32 -11.57
C GLN A 119 16.67 10.08 -10.99
N ARG A 120 17.99 10.05 -11.04
CA ARG A 120 18.78 8.91 -10.54
C ARG A 120 18.62 8.74 -9.03
N PRO A 121 18.47 7.50 -8.52
CA PRO A 121 18.46 7.24 -7.09
C PRO A 121 19.80 7.63 -6.46
N ASP A 122 19.75 8.24 -5.28
CA ASP A 122 20.94 8.58 -4.50
C ASP A 122 21.55 7.30 -3.88
N ARG A 123 22.83 7.39 -3.49
CA ARG A 123 23.58 6.32 -2.80
C ARG A 123 22.87 5.80 -1.55
N PHE A 124 22.11 6.64 -0.86
CA PHE A 124 21.32 6.23 0.30
C PHE A 124 20.16 5.31 -0.08
N HIS A 125 19.54 5.51 -1.23
CA HIS A 125 18.51 4.60 -1.75
C HIS A 125 19.10 3.23 -2.09
N LEU A 126 20.32 3.18 -2.64
CA LEU A 126 21.02 1.92 -2.93
C LEU A 126 21.39 1.17 -1.65
N LEU A 127 21.86 1.89 -0.63
CA LEU A 127 22.17 1.29 0.68
C LEU A 127 20.89 0.75 1.35
N ALA A 128 19.80 1.52 1.33
CA ALA A 128 18.51 1.10 1.86
C ALA A 128 17.97 -0.15 1.12
N ALA A 129 18.13 -0.20 -0.20
CA ALA A 129 17.79 -1.36 -1.02
C ALA A 129 18.58 -2.60 -0.60
N PHE A 130 19.89 -2.47 -0.43
CA PHE A 130 20.76 -3.56 0.02
C PHE A 130 20.37 -4.07 1.40
N LEU A 131 20.15 -3.17 2.36
CA LEU A 131 19.71 -3.54 3.71
C LEU A 131 18.33 -4.23 3.70
N CYS A 132 17.41 -3.76 2.86
CA CYS A 132 16.09 -4.38 2.70
C CYS A 132 16.20 -5.81 2.16
N ILE A 133 16.98 -6.02 1.08
CA ILE A 133 17.20 -7.35 0.49
C ILE A 133 17.85 -8.29 1.50
N THR A 134 18.84 -7.81 2.25
CA THR A 134 19.48 -8.59 3.32
C THR A 134 18.48 -8.99 4.41
N GLY A 135 17.64 -8.05 4.85
CA GLY A 135 16.59 -8.31 5.83
C GLY A 135 15.57 -9.35 5.35
N VAL A 136 15.12 -9.23 4.09
CA VAL A 136 14.23 -10.22 3.46
C VAL A 136 14.90 -11.59 3.40
N GLY A 137 16.18 -11.66 3.02
CA GLY A 137 16.97 -12.90 3.01
C GLY A 137 16.99 -13.55 4.40
N LEU A 138 17.33 -12.81 5.45
CA LEU A 138 17.38 -13.30 6.82
C LEU A 138 16.05 -13.86 7.33
N VAL A 139 14.94 -13.17 7.02
CA VAL A 139 13.58 -13.63 7.42
C VAL A 139 13.16 -14.87 6.63
N SER A 140 13.55 -14.97 5.36
CA SER A 140 13.23 -16.13 4.51
C SER A 140 14.03 -17.38 4.90
N LEU A 141 15.22 -17.21 5.48
CA LEU A 141 16.12 -18.29 5.87
C LEU A 141 15.75 -18.95 7.22
N ASN A 142 14.86 -18.33 8.01
CA ASN A 142 14.45 -18.90 9.30
C ASN A 142 13.56 -20.13 9.14
N GLY A 143 14.19 -21.32 9.13
CA GLY A 143 13.57 -22.62 9.40
C GLY A 143 13.39 -23.56 8.22
N SER A 144 13.18 -23.12 7.02
CA SER A 144 13.21 -23.95 5.80
C SER A 144 13.38 -23.06 4.57
N LEU A 145 14.35 -23.40 3.74
CA LEU A 145 14.60 -22.73 2.42
C LEU A 145 13.48 -22.99 1.39
N THR A 146 12.28 -23.32 1.84
CA THR A 146 11.16 -23.59 0.95
C THR A 146 10.49 -22.29 0.58
N ILE A 147 10.58 -21.91 -0.68
CA ILE A 147 9.80 -20.82 -1.28
C ILE A 147 8.43 -21.40 -1.61
N THR A 148 7.40 -20.85 -0.99
CA THR A 148 6.01 -21.22 -1.28
C THR A 148 5.44 -20.37 -2.41
N TRP A 149 4.34 -20.82 -3.01
CA TRP A 149 3.59 -19.99 -3.97
C TRP A 149 3.10 -18.67 -3.34
N GLY A 150 2.73 -18.71 -2.04
CA GLY A 150 2.36 -17.52 -1.27
C GLY A 150 3.50 -16.51 -1.14
N ASP A 151 4.76 -16.97 -1.02
CA ASP A 151 5.92 -16.09 -0.98
C ASP A 151 6.14 -15.39 -2.33
N LEU A 152 5.95 -16.10 -3.46
CA LEU A 152 6.06 -15.52 -4.80
C LEU A 152 4.98 -14.48 -5.06
N LEU A 153 3.74 -14.74 -4.65
CA LEU A 153 2.65 -13.75 -4.74
C LEU A 153 2.94 -12.53 -3.87
N SER A 154 3.43 -12.73 -2.64
CA SER A 154 3.81 -11.63 -1.74
C SER A 154 4.89 -10.75 -2.35
N LEU A 155 5.91 -11.35 -2.98
CA LEU A 155 6.95 -10.62 -3.70
C LEU A 155 6.38 -9.91 -4.95
N GLY A 156 5.50 -10.57 -5.70
CA GLY A 156 4.82 -9.98 -6.86
C GLY A 156 3.96 -8.77 -6.47
N SER A 157 3.33 -8.79 -5.30
CA SER A 157 2.54 -7.66 -4.79
C SER A 157 3.38 -6.40 -4.59
N ALA A 158 4.66 -6.55 -4.25
CA ALA A 158 5.57 -5.42 -4.07
C ALA A 158 5.73 -4.59 -5.35
N LEU A 159 5.67 -5.21 -6.53
CA LEU A 159 5.70 -4.48 -7.81
C LEU A 159 4.46 -3.59 -7.97
N PHE A 160 3.27 -4.11 -7.68
CA PHE A 160 2.03 -3.34 -7.77
C PHE A 160 1.98 -2.22 -6.73
N TYR A 161 2.46 -2.45 -5.51
CA TYR A 161 2.62 -1.39 -4.51
C TYR A 161 3.57 -0.29 -4.98
N ALA A 162 4.72 -0.67 -5.54
CA ALA A 162 5.68 0.29 -6.05
C ALA A 162 5.11 1.12 -7.22
N LEU A 163 4.39 0.48 -8.15
CA LEU A 163 3.68 1.16 -9.23
C LEU A 163 2.60 2.11 -8.70
N HIS A 164 1.82 1.66 -7.71
CA HIS A 164 0.80 2.49 -7.07
C HIS A 164 1.42 3.71 -6.39
N ILE A 165 2.50 3.56 -5.63
CA ILE A 165 3.20 4.68 -4.95
C ILE A 165 3.71 5.71 -5.98
N VAL A 166 4.33 5.27 -7.07
CA VAL A 166 4.80 6.15 -8.13
C VAL A 166 3.63 6.84 -8.85
N ALA A 167 2.53 6.10 -9.09
CA ALA A 167 1.33 6.67 -9.67
C ALA A 167 0.67 7.69 -8.75
N VAL A 168 0.57 7.42 -7.44
CA VAL A 168 0.07 8.40 -6.45
C VAL A 168 0.90 9.68 -6.51
N ASN A 169 2.22 9.58 -6.51
CA ASN A 169 3.09 10.75 -6.58
C ASN A 169 2.79 11.63 -7.82
N LYS A 170 2.58 11.01 -8.98
CA LYS A 170 2.26 11.73 -10.24
C LYS A 170 0.84 12.26 -10.32
N LEU A 171 -0.13 11.47 -9.87
CA LEU A 171 -1.55 11.75 -10.09
C LEU A 171 -2.19 12.58 -8.96
N SER A 172 -1.53 12.71 -7.80
CA SER A 172 -2.02 13.53 -6.69
C SER A 172 -1.58 14.99 -6.74
N ASP A 173 -0.68 15.36 -7.67
CA ASP A 173 -0.21 16.75 -7.77
C ASP A 173 -1.36 17.73 -7.94
N ARG A 174 -1.38 18.79 -7.10
CA ARG A 174 -2.40 19.85 -7.04
C ARG A 174 -3.84 19.34 -6.83
N ARG A 175 -4.03 18.13 -6.28
CA ARG A 175 -5.33 17.54 -5.98
C ARG A 175 -5.57 17.45 -4.47
N ASP A 176 -6.84 17.46 -4.08
CA ASP A 176 -7.20 17.18 -2.68
C ASP A 176 -7.01 15.68 -2.41
N ILE A 177 -6.04 15.38 -1.54
CA ILE A 177 -5.64 14.00 -1.23
C ILE A 177 -6.81 13.19 -0.66
N TYR A 178 -7.66 13.79 0.17
CA TYR A 178 -8.79 13.08 0.78
C TYR A 178 -9.82 12.64 -0.27
N LEU A 179 -10.17 13.53 -1.22
CA LEU A 179 -11.07 13.17 -2.33
C LEU A 179 -10.49 12.04 -3.17
N LEU A 180 -9.21 12.16 -3.53
CA LEU A 180 -8.55 11.14 -4.34
C LEU A 180 -8.45 9.79 -3.60
N THR A 181 -8.15 9.83 -2.28
CA THR A 181 -8.09 8.61 -1.46
C THR A 181 -9.45 7.95 -1.31
N SER A 182 -10.52 8.72 -1.11
CA SER A 182 -11.87 8.16 -1.04
C SER A 182 -12.27 7.48 -2.35
N LEU A 183 -11.97 8.11 -3.50
CA LEU A 183 -12.27 7.54 -4.81
C LEU A 183 -11.44 6.30 -5.11
N GLN A 184 -10.13 6.30 -4.86
CA GLN A 184 -9.32 5.10 -5.09
C GLN A 184 -9.80 3.93 -4.21
N PHE A 185 -10.21 4.16 -2.95
CA PHE A 185 -10.78 3.12 -2.11
C PHE A 185 -12.13 2.62 -2.63
N ALA A 186 -12.99 3.52 -3.12
CA ALA A 186 -14.25 3.12 -3.73
C ALA A 186 -14.03 2.25 -4.99
N PHE A 187 -13.10 2.62 -5.87
CA PHE A 187 -12.74 1.79 -7.02
C PHE A 187 -12.10 0.46 -6.62
N THR A 188 -11.25 0.45 -5.60
CA THR A 188 -10.68 -0.79 -5.06
C THR A 188 -11.76 -1.71 -4.53
N ALA A 189 -12.73 -1.18 -3.78
CA ALA A 189 -13.86 -1.94 -3.27
C ALA A 189 -14.79 -2.48 -4.37
N LEU A 190 -14.94 -1.72 -5.46
CA LEU A 190 -15.76 -2.14 -6.61
C LEU A 190 -15.14 -3.30 -7.38
N LEU A 191 -13.80 -3.37 -7.42
CA LEU A 191 -13.07 -4.42 -8.12
C LEU A 191 -12.87 -5.68 -7.27
N ALA A 192 -13.05 -5.57 -5.96
CA ALA A 192 -12.91 -6.67 -5.02
C ALA A 192 -14.20 -7.43 -4.82
#